data_3976ff01314faae51fb1c578362507ab
#
_entry.id   3976ff01314faae51fb1c578362507ab
#
_cell.length_a   1.000
_cell.length_b   1.000
_cell.length_c   1.000
_cell.angle_alpha   90.00
_cell.angle_beta   90.00
_cell.angle_gamma   90.00
#
_symmetry.space_group_name_H-M   'P 1'
#
loop_
_entity.id
_entity.type
_entity.pdbx_description
1 polymer ?
#
loop_
_entity_poly.entity_id
_entity_poly.type
_entity_poly.pdbx_seq_one_letter_code
_entity_poly.pdbx_strand_id
1 'polypeptide(L)'
;MKRLPILIAIVILAGLGLAALVAGRQFFDVQAAVGDGKIAAVDPAADGVYRPTEAQWRALELAAPEGHAFRSEFTTEGKIAVNDETSTPVFSPFAGRTSKIFAKPGEMIEKGQPLFVLEAADTVQGLNDYVAASSAFNTAKSKLKLAETIEKRANDLYAGKAVPLKDWQQAQADLATAQNDARSGETAIEAARNKLRILGLSDQAIDQFAEKRQINPDTTIVAPISGTVVQRKLGPGQYVGTGASDPAFVIGDLKTVWLVAFVRETDALQVRLGQDVSFKVLAAPNRIFRARIDYVASAFDPVSRRLLVRGTIDNSDGVLRPEMFASATLFDGGERRLSPNIPSGAIIYTGDEPRIWVARDDHTLEMRKLRLGLIDGDRVQVLEGLDIGERVVVKGSIFIDRAANAY
;
A
#
# COMPACT_ATOMS: atom_id res chain seq x y z
N MET A 1 -47.14 9.50 -53.59
CA MET A 1 -47.40 8.32 -52.78
C MET A 1 -46.88 8.55 -51.34
N LYS A 2 -47.47 9.43 -50.50
CA LYS A 2 -47.05 9.75 -49.11
C LYS A 2 -48.26 10.11 -48.18
N ARG A 3 -49.43 9.43 -48.30
CA ARG A 3 -50.58 9.73 -47.42
C ARG A 3 -51.22 8.51 -46.70
N LEU A 4 -50.53 7.35 -46.71
CA LEU A 4 -51.06 6.11 -46.11
C LEU A 4 -50.71 5.93 -44.60
N PRO A 5 -49.64 6.51 -43.97
CA PRO A 5 -49.34 6.26 -42.58
C PRO A 5 -50.17 7.08 -41.57
N ILE A 6 -50.84 8.17 -42.01
CA ILE A 6 -51.60 9.04 -41.07
C ILE A 6 -52.99 8.46 -40.75
N LEU A 7 -53.61 7.72 -41.66
CA LEU A 7 -54.90 7.10 -41.42
C LEU A 7 -54.87 5.90 -40.47
N ILE A 8 -53.76 5.17 -40.41
CA ILE A 8 -53.56 4.02 -39.50
C ILE A 8 -53.32 4.51 -38.07
N ALA A 9 -52.66 5.64 -37.86
CA ALA A 9 -52.42 6.21 -36.52
C ALA A 9 -53.73 6.72 -35.86
N ILE A 10 -54.67 7.25 -36.63
CA ILE A 10 -55.96 7.76 -36.11
C ILE A 10 -56.88 6.61 -35.68
N VAL A 11 -56.86 5.47 -36.38
CA VAL A 11 -57.69 4.30 -36.02
C VAL A 11 -57.19 3.62 -34.76
N ILE A 12 -55.86 3.60 -34.53
CA ILE A 12 -55.26 3.01 -33.31
C ILE A 12 -55.52 3.88 -32.07
N LEU A 13 -55.51 5.22 -32.21
CA LEU A 13 -55.82 6.14 -31.10
C LEU A 13 -57.31 6.11 -30.72
N ALA A 14 -58.23 5.89 -31.67
CA ALA A 14 -59.65 5.74 -31.37
C ALA A 14 -60.01 4.41 -30.71
N GLY A 15 -59.29 3.33 -31.05
CA GLY A 15 -59.44 2.01 -30.41
C GLY A 15 -58.96 1.97 -28.95
N LEU A 16 -57.87 2.65 -28.60
CA LEU A 16 -57.35 2.76 -27.23
C LEU A 16 -58.24 3.63 -26.32
N GLY A 17 -58.88 4.66 -26.85
CA GLY A 17 -59.86 5.50 -26.11
C GLY A 17 -61.09 4.75 -25.70
N LEU A 18 -61.59 3.84 -26.55
CA LEU A 18 -62.84 3.07 -26.28
C LEU A 18 -62.55 1.94 -25.26
N ALA A 19 -61.38 1.34 -25.27
CA ALA A 19 -60.99 0.30 -24.30
C ALA A 19 -60.80 0.88 -22.88
N ALA A 20 -60.33 2.11 -22.75
CA ALA A 20 -60.18 2.79 -21.45
C ALA A 20 -61.50 3.17 -20.82
N LEU A 21 -62.56 3.46 -21.66
CA LEU A 21 -63.93 3.83 -21.21
C LEU A 21 -64.68 2.62 -20.72
N VAL A 22 -64.46 1.43 -21.27
CA VAL A 22 -65.12 0.17 -20.85
C VAL A 22 -64.46 -0.41 -19.60
N ALA A 23 -63.14 -0.30 -19.47
CA ALA A 23 -62.40 -0.73 -18.26
C ALA A 23 -62.69 0.16 -17.04
N GLY A 24 -62.96 1.47 -17.25
CA GLY A 24 -63.29 2.41 -16.17
C GLY A 24 -64.70 2.17 -15.56
N ARG A 25 -65.59 1.51 -16.27
CA ARG A 25 -66.98 1.24 -15.76
C ARG A 25 -67.06 -0.04 -14.90
N GLN A 26 -66.07 -0.96 -14.98
CA GLN A 26 -66.06 -2.17 -14.16
C GLN A 26 -65.29 -1.98 -12.78
N PHE A 27 -64.66 -0.85 -12.58
CA PHE A 27 -63.98 -0.57 -11.29
C PHE A 27 -64.86 0.19 -10.28
N PHE A 28 -66.07 0.60 -10.62
CA PHE A 28 -66.97 1.40 -9.73
C PHE A 28 -68.10 0.60 -9.06
N ASP A 29 -68.25 -0.71 -9.36
CA ASP A 29 -69.36 -1.52 -8.79
C ASP A 29 -68.94 -2.55 -7.72
N VAL A 30 -67.70 -2.38 -7.10
CA VAL A 30 -67.25 -3.24 -5.96
C VAL A 30 -67.21 -2.42 -4.67
N GLN A 31 -68.10 -1.47 -4.49
CA GLN A 31 -68.17 -0.66 -3.26
C GLN A 31 -69.54 -0.67 -2.61
N ALA A 32 -70.07 -1.86 -2.36
CA ALA A 32 -71.26 -2.01 -1.53
C ALA A 32 -71.31 -3.39 -0.87
N ALA A 33 -70.39 -3.73 -0.02
CA ALA A 33 -70.48 -4.77 1.00
C ALA A 33 -69.44 -4.57 2.10
N VAL A 34 -69.45 -3.41 2.77
CA VAL A 34 -68.80 -3.26 4.06
C VAL A 34 -69.91 -3.17 5.08
N GLY A 35 -70.08 -4.30 5.78
CA GLY A 35 -71.02 -4.37 6.89
C GLY A 35 -70.70 -3.36 7.98
N ASP A 36 -71.73 -2.78 8.56
CA ASP A 36 -71.69 -1.94 9.78
C ASP A 36 -71.08 -2.71 10.98
N GLY A 37 -69.79 -2.84 10.95
CA GLY A 37 -69.03 -3.13 12.15
C GLY A 37 -68.73 -1.81 12.86
N LYS A 38 -69.45 -1.48 13.92
CA LYS A 38 -69.12 -0.42 14.85
C LYS A 38 -67.62 -0.53 15.20
N ILE A 39 -66.81 0.31 14.60
CA ILE A 39 -65.44 0.54 15.07
C ILE A 39 -65.64 1.24 16.40
N ALA A 40 -65.36 0.55 17.53
CA ALA A 40 -65.29 1.17 18.83
C ALA A 40 -64.29 2.33 18.75
N ALA A 41 -64.76 3.52 19.04
CA ALA A 41 -63.94 4.72 19.12
C ALA A 41 -62.85 4.43 20.15
N VAL A 42 -61.60 4.32 19.71
CA VAL A 42 -60.42 4.27 20.54
C VAL A 42 -60.13 5.73 20.91
N ASP A 43 -60.11 6.04 22.21
CA ASP A 43 -59.75 7.37 22.70
C ASP A 43 -58.39 7.77 22.11
N PRO A 44 -58.23 8.99 21.59
CA PRO A 44 -56.97 9.48 21.07
C PRO A 44 -55.92 9.47 22.19
N ALA A 45 -54.74 8.99 21.91
CA ALA A 45 -53.63 8.85 22.82
C ALA A 45 -53.25 10.21 23.44
N ALA A 46 -53.88 10.54 24.56
CA ALA A 46 -53.31 11.51 25.49
C ALA A 46 -52.05 10.90 26.07
N ASP A 47 -50.93 11.60 25.98
CA ASP A 47 -49.62 11.23 26.55
C ASP A 47 -48.82 10.09 25.93
N GLY A 48 -48.91 9.80 24.59
CA GLY A 48 -48.06 8.84 23.92
C GLY A 48 -48.32 7.37 24.29
N VAL A 49 -49.50 7.07 24.89
CA VAL A 49 -49.95 5.71 25.24
C VAL A 49 -51.09 5.31 24.33
N TYR A 50 -50.94 4.18 23.61
CA TYR A 50 -51.92 3.61 22.73
C TYR A 50 -52.49 2.30 23.30
N ARG A 51 -53.81 2.11 23.25
CA ARG A 51 -54.48 0.87 23.67
C ARG A 51 -54.91 0.08 22.43
N PRO A 52 -54.17 -0.93 21.98
CA PRO A 52 -54.55 -1.72 20.86
C PRO A 52 -55.77 -2.61 21.16
N THR A 53 -56.55 -2.91 20.13
CA THR A 53 -57.59 -3.93 20.22
C THR A 53 -56.95 -5.31 20.40
N GLU A 54 -57.76 -6.30 20.89
CA GLU A 54 -57.23 -7.66 21.02
C GLU A 54 -56.71 -8.25 19.69
N ALA A 55 -57.36 -7.92 18.56
CA ALA A 55 -56.92 -8.37 17.24
C ALA A 55 -55.58 -7.74 16.84
N GLN A 56 -55.39 -6.45 17.13
CA GLN A 56 -54.13 -5.76 16.91
C GLN A 56 -53.01 -6.31 17.83
N TRP A 57 -53.34 -6.52 19.12
CA TRP A 57 -52.37 -7.07 20.09
C TRP A 57 -51.85 -8.45 19.65
N ARG A 58 -52.74 -9.35 19.19
CA ARG A 58 -52.35 -10.69 18.72
C ARG A 58 -51.49 -10.67 17.45
N ALA A 59 -51.56 -9.59 16.66
CA ALA A 59 -50.77 -9.41 15.46
C ALA A 59 -49.34 -8.86 15.71
N LEU A 60 -49.07 -8.43 16.94
CA LEU A 60 -47.76 -7.91 17.35
C LEU A 60 -46.87 -9.04 17.78
N GLU A 61 -45.60 -8.90 17.42
CA GLU A 61 -44.50 -9.69 17.97
C GLU A 61 -43.75 -8.85 18.98
N LEU A 62 -43.70 -9.34 20.21
CA LEU A 62 -43.01 -8.66 21.31
C LEU A 62 -41.72 -9.43 21.64
N ALA A 63 -40.63 -8.70 21.87
CA ALA A 63 -39.38 -9.27 22.34
C ALA A 63 -38.80 -8.40 23.46
N ALA A 64 -38.07 -8.99 24.37
CA ALA A 64 -37.26 -8.25 25.31
C ALA A 64 -35.90 -7.89 24.69
N PRO A 65 -35.37 -6.69 24.96
CA PRO A 65 -34.01 -6.33 24.55
C PRO A 65 -33.00 -7.29 25.15
N GLU A 66 -32.20 -7.89 24.32
CA GLU A 66 -31.11 -8.76 24.74
C GLU A 66 -29.82 -7.94 24.93
N GLY A 67 -28.95 -8.37 25.81
CA GLY A 67 -27.60 -7.81 25.89
C GLY A 67 -26.77 -8.26 24.69
N HIS A 68 -26.33 -7.32 23.85
CA HIS A 68 -25.38 -7.60 22.77
C HIS A 68 -24.09 -6.85 22.97
N ALA A 69 -22.98 -7.50 22.67
CA ALA A 69 -21.64 -6.90 22.79
C ALA A 69 -21.29 -6.15 21.50
N PHE A 70 -21.68 -4.91 21.44
CA PHE A 70 -21.32 -4.04 20.33
C PHE A 70 -19.83 -3.71 20.35
N ARG A 71 -19.26 -3.66 19.16
CA ARG A 71 -17.89 -3.25 18.94
C ARG A 71 -17.88 -2.17 17.86
N SER A 72 -17.29 -1.04 18.19
CA SER A 72 -17.05 0.00 17.19
C SER A 72 -16.05 -0.51 16.18
N GLU A 73 -16.37 -0.39 14.91
CA GLU A 73 -15.49 -0.69 13.81
C GLU A 73 -15.58 0.39 12.76
N PHE A 74 -14.49 0.62 12.09
CA PHE A 74 -14.48 1.50 10.93
C PHE A 74 -13.68 0.87 9.81
N THR A 75 -14.11 1.14 8.58
CA THR A 75 -13.48 0.61 7.38
C THR A 75 -12.70 1.71 6.69
N THR A 76 -11.49 1.38 6.28
CA THR A 76 -10.61 2.28 5.53
C THR A 76 -9.98 1.58 4.34
N GLU A 77 -9.54 2.38 3.39
CA GLU A 77 -8.80 1.90 2.23
C GLU A 77 -7.35 1.62 2.59
N GLY A 78 -6.79 0.65 1.92
CA GLY A 78 -5.39 0.28 2.07
C GLY A 78 -4.86 -0.44 0.83
N LYS A 79 -3.62 -0.85 0.92
CA LYS A 79 -2.96 -1.68 -0.09
C LYS A 79 -2.00 -2.67 0.54
N ILE A 80 -1.70 -3.72 -0.20
CA ILE A 80 -0.60 -4.61 0.13
C ILE A 80 0.69 -3.99 -0.38
N ALA A 81 1.68 -3.90 0.47
CA ALA A 81 3.01 -3.38 0.13
C ALA A 81 4.08 -4.44 0.34
N VAL A 82 5.21 -4.24 -0.30
CA VAL A 82 6.41 -5.04 0.00
C VAL A 82 6.83 -4.77 1.44
N ASN A 83 7.34 -5.77 2.11
CA ASN A 83 7.97 -5.57 3.41
C ASN A 83 9.38 -4.98 3.20
N ASP A 84 9.55 -3.68 3.46
CA ASP A 84 10.82 -2.99 3.26
C ASP A 84 11.93 -3.48 4.19
N GLU A 85 11.58 -4.15 5.31
CA GLU A 85 12.56 -4.76 6.21
C GLU A 85 13.20 -6.03 5.61
N THR A 86 12.52 -6.67 4.67
CA THR A 86 12.98 -7.88 3.96
C THR A 86 13.22 -7.64 2.48
N SER A 87 13.25 -6.39 2.04
CA SER A 87 13.48 -6.00 0.65
C SER A 87 14.65 -5.03 0.53
N THR A 88 15.28 -5.03 -0.64
CA THR A 88 16.39 -4.14 -0.94
C THR A 88 16.19 -3.50 -2.32
N PRO A 89 16.12 -2.18 -2.40
CA PRO A 89 16.20 -1.48 -3.67
C PRO A 89 17.64 -1.53 -4.20
N VAL A 90 17.81 -1.95 -5.44
CA VAL A 90 19.11 -2.04 -6.11
C VAL A 90 19.26 -0.85 -7.04
N PHE A 91 20.18 0.03 -6.69
CA PHE A 91 20.60 1.15 -7.53
C PHE A 91 21.90 0.79 -8.27
N SER A 92 22.12 1.40 -9.41
CA SER A 92 23.41 1.29 -10.07
C SER A 92 24.42 2.22 -9.37
N PRO A 93 25.56 1.70 -8.90
CA PRO A 93 26.62 2.54 -8.37
C PRO A 93 27.40 3.28 -9.48
N PHE A 94 27.15 2.94 -10.75
CA PHE A 94 27.85 3.48 -11.92
C PHE A 94 26.88 4.13 -12.88
N ALA A 95 27.36 5.18 -13.55
CA ALA A 95 26.68 5.77 -14.70
C ALA A 95 27.08 4.99 -15.97
N GLY A 96 26.09 4.66 -16.78
CA GLY A 96 26.36 3.94 -18.01
C GLY A 96 25.10 3.48 -18.76
N ARG A 97 25.31 2.89 -19.92
CA ARG A 97 24.24 2.32 -20.74
C ARG A 97 24.07 0.84 -20.45
N THR A 98 22.83 0.42 -20.20
CA THR A 98 22.52 -1.01 -19.99
C THR A 98 22.70 -1.79 -21.28
N SER A 99 23.62 -2.77 -21.30
CA SER A 99 23.88 -3.64 -22.46
C SER A 99 23.05 -4.91 -22.40
N LYS A 100 22.95 -5.55 -21.22
CA LYS A 100 22.22 -6.82 -21.03
C LYS A 100 21.45 -6.81 -19.72
N ILE A 101 20.31 -7.49 -19.71
CA ILE A 101 19.49 -7.71 -18.51
C ILE A 101 19.23 -9.21 -18.40
N PHE A 102 19.54 -9.78 -17.24
CA PHE A 102 19.37 -11.22 -16.97
C PHE A 102 18.11 -11.49 -16.17
N ALA A 103 17.88 -10.74 -15.10
CA ALA A 103 16.78 -10.97 -14.17
C ALA A 103 15.45 -10.39 -14.68
N LYS A 104 14.35 -11.14 -14.49
CA LYS A 104 12.99 -10.77 -14.88
C LYS A 104 12.13 -10.51 -13.66
N PRO A 105 11.13 -9.62 -13.75
CA PRO A 105 10.13 -9.47 -12.70
C PRO A 105 9.43 -10.82 -12.39
N GLY A 106 9.28 -11.14 -11.10
CA GLY A 106 8.71 -12.38 -10.60
C GLY A 106 9.70 -13.55 -10.51
N GLU A 107 10.94 -13.40 -10.97
CA GLU A 107 11.97 -14.42 -10.88
C GLU A 107 12.59 -14.47 -9.48
N MET A 108 12.80 -15.67 -8.96
CA MET A 108 13.55 -15.88 -7.72
C MET A 108 15.04 -15.88 -8.05
N ILE A 109 15.82 -15.11 -7.33
CA ILE A 109 17.24 -14.93 -7.53
C ILE A 109 18.01 -15.18 -6.22
N GLU A 110 19.28 -15.58 -6.36
CA GLU A 110 20.20 -15.78 -5.24
C GLU A 110 21.13 -14.58 -5.07
N LYS A 111 21.60 -14.37 -3.84
CA LYS A 111 22.63 -13.37 -3.56
C LYS A 111 23.86 -13.61 -4.42
N GLY A 112 24.34 -12.55 -5.10
CA GLY A 112 25.48 -12.61 -6.02
C GLY A 112 25.11 -12.98 -7.47
N GLN A 113 23.87 -13.35 -7.75
CA GLN A 113 23.41 -13.64 -9.11
C GLN A 113 23.39 -12.37 -9.97
N PRO A 114 23.86 -12.43 -11.25
CA PRO A 114 23.86 -11.28 -12.15
C PRO A 114 22.44 -10.77 -12.43
N LEU A 115 22.23 -9.46 -12.29
CA LEU A 115 20.98 -8.77 -12.60
C LEU A 115 21.00 -8.15 -14.01
N PHE A 116 22.02 -7.34 -14.24
CA PHE A 116 22.24 -6.66 -15.51
C PHE A 116 23.69 -6.26 -15.70
N VAL A 117 24.03 -5.90 -16.92
CA VAL A 117 25.35 -5.39 -17.30
C VAL A 117 25.18 -3.99 -17.84
N LEU A 118 26.07 -3.11 -17.43
CA LEU A 118 26.17 -1.77 -18.02
C LEU A 118 27.58 -1.48 -18.54
N GLU A 119 27.62 -0.70 -19.60
CA GLU A 119 28.83 -0.09 -20.15
C GLU A 119 29.12 1.16 -19.31
N ALA A 120 30.03 1.03 -18.32
CA ALA A 120 30.34 2.11 -17.40
C ALA A 120 31.47 2.97 -17.94
N ALA A 121 31.15 4.22 -18.31
CA ALA A 121 32.13 5.18 -18.81
C ALA A 121 33.25 5.48 -17.80
N ASP A 122 32.91 5.53 -16.52
CA ASP A 122 33.88 5.78 -15.43
C ASP A 122 34.90 4.64 -15.29
N THR A 123 34.47 3.39 -15.56
CA THR A 123 35.38 2.23 -15.58
C THR A 123 36.39 2.36 -16.71
N VAL A 124 35.94 2.73 -17.90
CA VAL A 124 36.82 2.96 -19.05
C VAL A 124 37.83 4.06 -18.78
N GLN A 125 37.39 5.18 -18.19
CA GLN A 125 38.27 6.29 -17.81
C GLN A 125 39.27 5.85 -16.75
N GLY A 126 38.85 5.13 -15.72
CA GLY A 126 39.74 4.60 -14.68
C GLY A 126 40.80 3.65 -15.24
N LEU A 127 40.44 2.79 -16.20
CA LEU A 127 41.39 1.91 -16.88
C LEU A 127 42.43 2.69 -17.73
N ASN A 128 41.98 3.76 -18.44
CA ASN A 128 42.88 4.64 -19.16
C ASN A 128 43.84 5.37 -18.24
N ASP A 129 43.38 5.87 -17.09
CA ASP A 129 44.18 6.52 -16.07
C ASP A 129 45.26 5.55 -15.53
N TYR A 130 44.89 4.28 -15.29
CA TYR A 130 45.81 3.25 -14.86
C TYR A 130 46.88 2.93 -15.91
N VAL A 131 46.51 2.85 -17.19
CA VAL A 131 47.50 2.65 -18.29
C VAL A 131 48.47 3.82 -18.37
N ALA A 132 47.97 5.05 -18.27
CA ALA A 132 48.82 6.24 -18.29
C ALA A 132 49.82 6.25 -17.10
N ALA A 133 49.30 5.99 -15.87
CA ALA A 133 50.15 5.91 -14.68
C ALA A 133 51.21 4.79 -14.77
N SER A 134 50.81 3.61 -15.27
CA SER A 134 51.70 2.47 -15.48
C SER A 134 52.82 2.77 -16.48
N SER A 135 52.47 3.45 -17.59
CA SER A 135 53.45 3.87 -18.60
C SER A 135 54.43 4.89 -18.04
N ALA A 136 53.96 5.87 -17.29
CA ALA A 136 54.77 6.88 -16.63
C ALA A 136 55.74 6.26 -15.62
N PHE A 137 55.26 5.32 -14.79
CA PHE A 137 56.09 4.60 -13.81
C PHE A 137 57.18 3.76 -14.50
N ASN A 138 56.86 3.02 -15.56
CA ASN A 138 57.84 2.23 -16.29
C ASN A 138 58.94 3.11 -16.90
N THR A 139 58.57 4.30 -17.39
CA THR A 139 59.52 5.31 -17.89
C THR A 139 60.40 5.81 -16.76
N ALA A 140 59.87 6.18 -15.60
CA ALA A 140 60.58 6.61 -14.44
C ALA A 140 61.53 5.54 -13.90
N LYS A 141 61.06 4.27 -13.84
CA LYS A 141 61.87 3.11 -13.45
C LYS A 141 63.10 2.88 -14.38
N SER A 142 62.88 3.08 -15.69
CA SER A 142 63.95 2.97 -16.68
C SER A 142 64.99 4.09 -16.51
N LYS A 143 64.54 5.33 -16.24
CA LYS A 143 65.39 6.48 -15.94
C LYS A 143 66.17 6.25 -14.63
N LEU A 144 65.54 5.73 -13.59
CA LEU A 144 66.18 5.39 -12.34
C LEU A 144 67.32 4.39 -12.55
N LYS A 145 67.06 3.29 -13.28
CA LYS A 145 68.09 2.29 -13.57
C LYS A 145 69.27 2.88 -14.34
N LEU A 146 69.02 3.83 -15.26
CA LEU A 146 70.08 4.54 -15.97
C LEU A 146 70.87 5.43 -15.03
N ALA A 147 70.19 6.23 -14.18
CA ALA A 147 70.80 7.12 -13.21
C ALA A 147 71.68 6.36 -12.20
N GLU A 148 71.20 5.20 -11.70
CA GLU A 148 71.97 4.29 -10.85
C GLU A 148 73.26 3.84 -11.51
N THR A 149 73.20 3.48 -12.78
CA THR A 149 74.36 3.05 -13.56
C THR A 149 75.35 4.19 -13.79
N ILE A 150 74.87 5.39 -14.06
CA ILE A 150 75.72 6.59 -14.25
C ILE A 150 76.36 7.01 -12.95
N GLU A 151 75.57 7.07 -11.85
CA GLU A 151 76.12 7.41 -10.52
C GLU A 151 77.20 6.45 -10.11
N LYS A 152 76.97 5.13 -10.21
CA LYS A 152 77.94 4.12 -9.89
C LYS A 152 79.26 4.30 -10.69
N ARG A 153 79.17 4.55 -12.00
CA ARG A 153 80.32 4.81 -12.84
C ARG A 153 81.04 6.10 -12.44
N ALA A 154 80.29 7.19 -12.16
CA ALA A 154 80.87 8.46 -11.75
C ALA A 154 81.58 8.33 -10.40
N ASN A 155 81.09 7.54 -9.45
CA ASN A 155 81.72 7.22 -8.16
C ASN A 155 82.98 6.45 -8.36
N ASP A 156 83.00 5.40 -9.19
CA ASP A 156 84.22 4.59 -9.46
C ASP A 156 85.30 5.45 -10.13
N LEU A 157 84.98 6.30 -11.06
CA LEU A 157 85.93 7.22 -11.71
C LEU A 157 86.42 8.30 -10.76
N TYR A 158 85.55 8.85 -9.89
CA TYR A 158 85.97 9.80 -8.85
C TYR A 158 86.92 9.16 -7.85
N ALA A 159 86.64 7.93 -7.37
CA ALA A 159 87.52 7.17 -6.49
C ALA A 159 88.92 6.89 -7.15
N GLY A 160 88.92 6.65 -8.47
CA GLY A 160 90.09 6.56 -9.31
C GLY A 160 90.73 7.89 -9.66
N LYS A 161 90.26 9.06 -9.18
CA LYS A 161 90.71 10.43 -9.48
C LYS A 161 90.63 10.79 -10.98
N ALA A 162 89.76 10.15 -11.75
CA ALA A 162 89.63 10.35 -13.18
C ALA A 162 88.57 11.45 -13.54
N VAL A 163 87.70 11.85 -12.60
CA VAL A 163 86.70 12.91 -12.78
C VAL A 163 86.66 13.85 -11.57
N PRO A 164 86.23 15.12 -11.72
CA PRO A 164 86.03 16.07 -10.62
C PRO A 164 84.86 15.62 -9.67
N LEU A 165 84.97 16.02 -8.40
CA LEU A 165 83.90 15.82 -7.40
C LEU A 165 82.55 16.36 -7.87
N LYS A 166 82.55 17.47 -8.58
CA LYS A 166 81.33 18.08 -9.14
C LYS A 166 80.50 17.13 -10.04
N ASP A 167 81.25 16.33 -10.86
CA ASP A 167 80.58 15.44 -11.80
C ASP A 167 79.90 14.27 -11.07
N TRP A 168 80.56 13.73 -10.00
CA TRP A 168 79.93 12.75 -9.13
C TRP A 168 78.75 13.34 -8.33
N GLN A 169 78.92 14.54 -7.75
CA GLN A 169 77.80 15.25 -7.07
C GLN A 169 76.62 15.47 -7.97
N GLN A 170 76.87 15.81 -9.24
CA GLN A 170 75.76 15.96 -10.24
C GLN A 170 75.06 14.61 -10.47
N ALA A 171 75.83 13.51 -10.64
CA ALA A 171 75.22 12.19 -10.83
C ALA A 171 74.43 11.73 -9.60
N GLN A 172 74.82 12.10 -8.39
CA GLN A 172 74.06 11.83 -7.16
C GLN A 172 72.74 12.65 -7.14
N ALA A 173 72.76 13.91 -7.55
CA ALA A 173 71.58 14.75 -7.64
C ALA A 173 70.59 14.20 -8.69
N ASP A 174 71.10 13.75 -9.83
CA ASP A 174 70.29 13.17 -10.91
C ASP A 174 69.69 11.83 -10.46
N LEU A 175 70.44 10.98 -9.69
CA LEU A 175 69.95 9.77 -9.08
C LEU A 175 68.81 10.07 -8.07
N ALA A 176 68.99 11.04 -7.18
CA ALA A 176 67.99 11.44 -6.21
C ALA A 176 66.71 11.92 -6.91
N THR A 177 66.83 12.66 -7.99
CA THR A 177 65.69 13.10 -8.81
C THR A 177 64.97 11.91 -9.45
N ALA A 178 65.71 10.97 -10.05
CA ALA A 178 65.14 9.78 -10.65
C ALA A 178 64.46 8.85 -9.63
N GLN A 179 65.00 8.77 -8.41
CA GLN A 179 64.36 8.04 -7.29
C GLN A 179 63.02 8.64 -6.89
N ASN A 180 62.98 9.98 -6.78
CA ASN A 180 61.73 10.70 -6.46
C ASN A 180 60.68 10.54 -7.58
N ASP A 181 61.11 10.63 -8.85
CA ASP A 181 60.21 10.39 -9.99
C ASP A 181 59.62 8.98 -9.98
N ALA A 182 60.44 7.96 -9.71
CA ALA A 182 60.00 6.56 -9.62
C ALA A 182 59.01 6.37 -8.46
N ARG A 183 59.28 6.95 -7.27
CA ARG A 183 58.36 6.90 -6.12
C ARG A 183 57.05 7.60 -6.40
N SER A 184 57.10 8.75 -7.06
CA SER A 184 55.89 9.49 -7.50
C SER A 184 55.06 8.65 -8.49
N GLY A 185 55.71 7.98 -9.47
CA GLY A 185 55.05 7.10 -10.40
C GLY A 185 54.40 5.88 -9.73
N GLU A 186 55.07 5.28 -8.73
CA GLU A 186 54.51 4.18 -7.94
C GLU A 186 53.26 4.63 -7.18
N THR A 187 53.30 5.78 -6.55
CA THR A 187 52.13 6.37 -5.87
C THR A 187 50.98 6.62 -6.84
N ALA A 188 51.26 7.08 -8.05
CA ALA A 188 50.25 7.32 -9.08
C ALA A 188 49.55 6.04 -9.56
N ILE A 189 50.33 4.93 -9.70
CA ILE A 189 49.74 3.60 -10.04
C ILE A 189 48.82 3.12 -8.92
N GLU A 190 49.27 3.19 -7.66
CA GLU A 190 48.46 2.77 -6.54
C GLU A 190 47.19 3.61 -6.41
N ALA A 191 47.23 4.90 -6.65
CA ALA A 191 46.06 5.77 -6.68
C ALA A 191 45.09 5.35 -7.78
N ALA A 192 45.57 5.09 -9.00
CA ALA A 192 44.75 4.62 -10.10
C ALA A 192 44.14 3.21 -9.83
N ARG A 193 44.91 2.31 -9.21
CA ARG A 193 44.46 0.98 -8.77
C ARG A 193 43.34 1.08 -7.72
N ASN A 194 43.53 1.93 -6.72
CA ASN A 194 42.51 2.18 -5.70
C ASN A 194 41.22 2.76 -6.30
N LYS A 195 41.34 3.67 -7.27
CA LYS A 195 40.18 4.17 -8.02
C LYS A 195 39.42 3.02 -8.71
N LEU A 196 40.10 2.09 -9.36
CA LEU A 196 39.49 0.91 -10.01
C LEU A 196 38.85 -0.03 -8.99
N ARG A 197 39.44 -0.23 -7.80
CA ARG A 197 38.79 -1.00 -6.71
C ARG A 197 37.51 -0.34 -6.21
N ILE A 198 37.51 0.97 -6.04
CA ILE A 198 36.28 1.73 -5.70
C ILE A 198 35.22 1.56 -6.79
N LEU A 199 35.62 1.49 -8.05
CA LEU A 199 34.74 1.16 -9.19
C LEU A 199 34.37 -0.34 -9.28
N GLY A 200 34.66 -1.14 -8.25
CA GLY A 200 34.20 -2.53 -8.12
C GLY A 200 35.03 -3.57 -8.90
N LEU A 201 36.18 -3.20 -9.47
CA LEU A 201 37.05 -4.18 -10.10
C LEU A 201 37.86 -4.93 -9.04
N SER A 202 37.95 -6.25 -9.17
CA SER A 202 38.84 -7.06 -8.34
C SER A 202 40.31 -6.86 -8.75
N ASP A 203 41.22 -7.06 -7.84
CA ASP A 203 42.66 -7.00 -8.16
C ASP A 203 43.05 -7.95 -9.29
N GLN A 204 42.41 -9.13 -9.34
CA GLN A 204 42.64 -10.09 -10.42
C GLN A 204 42.18 -9.55 -11.78
N ALA A 205 41.07 -8.83 -11.84
CA ALA A 205 40.57 -8.20 -13.05
C ALA A 205 41.50 -7.05 -13.50
N ILE A 206 42.03 -6.26 -12.57
CA ILE A 206 43.01 -5.19 -12.83
C ILE A 206 44.31 -5.77 -13.38
N ASP A 207 44.83 -6.85 -12.79
CA ASP A 207 46.06 -7.51 -13.22
C ASP A 207 45.89 -8.15 -14.62
N GLN A 208 44.77 -8.81 -14.89
CA GLN A 208 44.46 -9.34 -16.24
C GLN A 208 44.37 -8.23 -17.28
N PHE A 209 43.80 -7.07 -16.91
CA PHE A 209 43.77 -5.90 -17.79
C PHE A 209 45.18 -5.34 -18.04
N ALA A 210 46.01 -5.27 -16.98
CA ALA A 210 47.42 -4.83 -17.10
C ALA A 210 48.21 -5.68 -18.12
N GLU A 211 47.95 -7.00 -18.13
CA GLU A 211 48.60 -7.95 -19.06
C GLU A 211 48.04 -7.86 -20.48
N LYS A 212 46.68 -7.94 -20.63
CA LYS A 212 46.04 -8.08 -21.94
C LYS A 212 45.75 -6.76 -22.63
N ARG A 213 45.71 -5.65 -21.89
CA ARG A 213 45.36 -4.29 -22.34
C ARG A 213 44.04 -4.22 -23.15
N GLN A 214 43.11 -5.14 -22.87
CA GLN A 214 41.77 -5.14 -23.47
C GLN A 214 40.80 -4.47 -22.50
N ILE A 215 40.27 -3.32 -22.91
CA ILE A 215 39.24 -2.61 -22.13
C ILE A 215 37.92 -3.32 -22.31
N ASN A 216 37.36 -3.89 -21.24
CA ASN A 216 35.98 -4.34 -21.21
C ASN A 216 35.18 -3.31 -20.43
N PRO A 217 34.29 -2.53 -21.09
CA PRO A 217 33.46 -1.55 -20.41
C PRO A 217 32.33 -2.18 -19.59
N ASP A 218 32.11 -3.48 -19.78
CA ASP A 218 30.98 -4.20 -19.19
C ASP A 218 31.18 -4.41 -17.70
N THR A 219 30.34 -3.74 -16.90
CA THR A 219 30.27 -3.92 -15.46
C THR A 219 28.99 -4.64 -15.10
N THR A 220 29.10 -5.79 -14.43
CA THR A 220 27.96 -6.60 -14.01
C THR A 220 27.47 -6.19 -12.62
N ILE A 221 26.23 -5.85 -12.51
CA ILE A 221 25.56 -5.58 -11.23
C ILE A 221 24.88 -6.87 -10.78
N VAL A 222 25.15 -7.26 -9.53
CA VAL A 222 24.67 -8.50 -8.92
C VAL A 222 23.66 -8.23 -7.80
N ALA A 223 22.87 -9.24 -7.49
CA ALA A 223 21.87 -9.19 -6.40
C ALA A 223 22.56 -9.09 -5.03
N PRO A 224 22.23 -8.09 -4.19
CA PRO A 224 22.78 -7.95 -2.85
C PRO A 224 22.20 -8.95 -1.85
N ILE A 225 20.97 -9.42 -2.09
CA ILE A 225 20.23 -10.39 -1.28
C ILE A 225 19.59 -11.45 -2.18
N SER A 226 19.24 -12.60 -1.60
CA SER A 226 18.36 -13.59 -2.25
C SER A 226 16.91 -13.18 -2.05
N GLY A 227 16.05 -13.41 -3.04
CA GLY A 227 14.63 -13.08 -3.00
C GLY A 227 13.98 -13.06 -4.38
N THR A 228 12.75 -12.58 -4.43
CA THR A 228 12.01 -12.41 -5.70
C THR A 228 12.23 -11.01 -6.25
N VAL A 229 12.42 -10.88 -7.55
CA VAL A 229 12.41 -9.58 -8.24
C VAL A 229 10.99 -9.03 -8.24
N VAL A 230 10.70 -8.12 -7.31
CA VAL A 230 9.39 -7.50 -7.16
C VAL A 230 9.13 -6.50 -8.29
N GLN A 231 10.15 -5.71 -8.60
CA GLN A 231 10.05 -4.65 -9.61
C GLN A 231 11.36 -4.50 -10.38
N ARG A 232 11.24 -4.19 -11.67
CA ARG A 232 12.33 -3.76 -12.53
C ARG A 232 11.93 -2.48 -13.25
N LYS A 233 12.69 -1.40 -13.04
CA LYS A 233 12.51 -0.11 -13.72
C LYS A 233 13.59 0.17 -14.77
N LEU A 234 14.31 -0.87 -15.18
CA LEU A 234 15.41 -0.79 -16.13
C LEU A 234 15.07 -1.50 -17.44
N GLY A 235 15.29 -0.81 -18.56
CA GLY A 235 15.14 -1.35 -19.92
C GLY A 235 16.48 -1.59 -20.65
N PRO A 236 16.52 -2.48 -21.65
CA PRO A 236 17.70 -2.64 -22.50
C PRO A 236 18.04 -1.34 -23.23
N GLY A 237 19.33 -0.97 -23.26
CA GLY A 237 19.79 0.26 -23.90
C GLY A 237 19.52 1.55 -23.13
N GLN A 238 18.87 1.48 -21.98
CA GLN A 238 18.59 2.62 -21.12
C GLN A 238 19.86 3.10 -20.43
N TYR A 239 20.05 4.42 -20.35
CA TYR A 239 21.13 5.03 -19.60
C TYR A 239 20.72 5.13 -18.13
N VAL A 240 21.60 4.72 -17.23
CA VAL A 240 21.43 4.80 -15.77
C VAL A 240 22.48 5.78 -15.21
N GLY A 241 22.04 6.74 -14.43
CA GLY A 241 22.93 7.69 -13.75
C GLY A 241 23.22 7.27 -12.31
N THR A 242 24.35 7.72 -11.78
CA THR A 242 24.60 7.66 -10.33
C THR A 242 23.67 8.63 -9.64
N GLY A 243 22.91 8.17 -8.62
CA GLY A 243 21.92 9.02 -7.92
C GLY A 243 20.55 9.08 -8.59
N ALA A 244 20.21 8.12 -9.45
CA ALA A 244 18.84 7.98 -9.95
C ALA A 244 17.85 7.89 -8.78
N SER A 245 16.72 8.60 -8.89
CA SER A 245 15.67 8.59 -7.86
C SER A 245 14.96 7.25 -7.74
N ASP A 246 14.92 6.49 -8.84
CA ASP A 246 14.27 5.19 -8.92
C ASP A 246 15.31 4.05 -8.91
N PRO A 247 15.06 2.98 -8.12
CA PRO A 247 15.92 1.80 -8.16
C PRO A 247 15.77 1.05 -9.47
N ALA A 248 16.86 0.50 -9.99
CA ALA A 248 16.85 -0.36 -11.18
C ALA A 248 16.04 -1.65 -10.96
N PHE A 249 16.19 -2.22 -9.76
CA PHE A 249 15.46 -3.40 -9.29
C PHE A 249 15.02 -3.21 -7.85
N VAL A 250 13.93 -3.89 -7.46
CA VAL A 250 13.56 -4.13 -6.06
C VAL A 250 13.51 -5.64 -5.87
N ILE A 251 14.29 -6.15 -4.92
CA ILE A 251 14.37 -7.57 -4.58
C ILE A 251 13.87 -7.72 -3.16
N GLY A 252 12.93 -8.65 -2.92
CA GLY A 252 12.36 -8.85 -1.59
C GLY A 252 11.87 -10.27 -1.36
N ASP A 253 11.77 -10.64 -0.08
CA ASP A 253 11.08 -11.86 0.33
C ASP A 253 9.60 -11.56 0.46
N LEU A 254 8.79 -12.16 -0.44
CA LEU A 254 7.34 -12.01 -0.46
C LEU A 254 6.60 -12.98 0.47
N LYS A 255 7.31 -13.78 1.29
CA LYS A 255 6.68 -14.61 2.33
C LYS A 255 6.04 -13.76 3.42
N THR A 256 6.50 -12.54 3.60
CA THR A 256 5.87 -11.53 4.43
C THR A 256 5.59 -10.29 3.61
N VAL A 257 4.39 -9.74 3.78
CA VAL A 257 3.97 -8.49 3.12
C VAL A 257 3.34 -7.56 4.15
N TRP A 258 3.21 -6.31 3.84
CA TRP A 258 2.54 -5.32 4.67
C TRP A 258 1.15 -5.00 4.16
N LEU A 259 0.19 -4.94 5.08
CA LEU A 259 -1.01 -4.16 4.89
C LEU A 259 -0.67 -2.71 5.26
N VAL A 260 -0.78 -1.80 4.32
CA VAL A 260 -0.69 -0.36 4.57
C VAL A 260 -2.10 0.20 4.41
N ALA A 261 -2.67 0.72 5.50
CA ALA A 261 -4.00 1.32 5.51
C ALA A 261 -3.92 2.82 5.79
N PHE A 262 -4.87 3.58 5.23
CA PHE A 262 -4.87 5.04 5.25
C PHE A 262 -6.08 5.54 6.03
N VAL A 263 -5.92 5.70 7.33
CA VAL A 263 -6.99 6.07 8.26
C VAL A 263 -7.30 7.55 8.17
N ARG A 264 -8.60 7.89 8.15
CA ARG A 264 -9.06 9.28 8.15
C ARG A 264 -8.80 9.96 9.50
N GLU A 265 -8.63 11.26 9.50
CA GLU A 265 -8.39 12.06 10.70
C GLU A 265 -9.48 11.85 11.77
N THR A 266 -10.75 11.71 11.37
CA THR A 266 -11.89 11.44 12.26
C THR A 266 -11.76 10.15 13.05
N ASP A 267 -11.09 9.14 12.48
CA ASP A 267 -10.99 7.80 13.04
C ASP A 267 -9.61 7.54 13.68
N ALA A 268 -8.68 8.49 13.51
CA ALA A 268 -7.28 8.32 13.91
C ALA A 268 -7.06 8.09 15.40
N LEU A 269 -7.88 8.71 16.25
CA LEU A 269 -7.79 8.56 17.70
C LEU A 269 -8.20 7.17 18.19
N GLN A 270 -8.87 6.38 17.34
CA GLN A 270 -9.30 5.02 17.64
C GLN A 270 -8.23 3.97 17.29
N VAL A 271 -7.16 4.39 16.60
CA VAL A 271 -6.09 3.49 16.14
C VAL A 271 -5.00 3.35 17.22
N ARG A 272 -4.59 2.12 17.48
CA ARG A 272 -3.55 1.80 18.46
C ARG A 272 -2.63 0.68 17.96
N LEU A 273 -1.38 0.70 18.42
CA LEU A 273 -0.46 -0.43 18.21
C LEU A 273 -1.03 -1.70 18.84
N GLY A 274 -0.84 -2.83 18.18
CA GLY A 274 -1.32 -4.12 18.62
C GLY A 274 -2.80 -4.40 18.33
N GLN A 275 -3.52 -3.46 17.74
CA GLN A 275 -4.94 -3.60 17.36
C GLN A 275 -5.10 -4.61 16.25
N ASP A 276 -6.12 -5.47 16.36
CA ASP A 276 -6.46 -6.42 15.31
C ASP A 276 -7.16 -5.70 14.15
N VAL A 277 -6.80 -6.07 12.94
CA VAL A 277 -7.40 -5.59 11.71
C VAL A 277 -7.79 -6.78 10.83
N SER A 278 -9.00 -6.75 10.30
CA SER A 278 -9.42 -7.66 9.25
C SER A 278 -9.46 -6.91 7.93
N PHE A 279 -9.08 -7.57 6.83
CA PHE A 279 -9.12 -6.94 5.53
C PHE A 279 -9.50 -7.92 4.43
N LYS A 280 -9.99 -7.37 3.33
CA LYS A 280 -10.28 -8.08 2.09
C LYS A 280 -9.51 -7.42 0.96
N VAL A 281 -9.04 -8.24 0.02
CA VAL A 281 -8.46 -7.74 -1.24
C VAL A 281 -9.44 -7.98 -2.39
N LEU A 282 -9.46 -7.09 -3.38
CA LEU A 282 -10.39 -7.20 -4.52
C LEU A 282 -10.17 -8.50 -5.32
N ALA A 283 -8.94 -9.01 -5.34
CA ALA A 283 -8.60 -10.26 -6.02
C ALA A 283 -9.15 -11.51 -5.32
N ALA A 284 -9.53 -11.44 -4.03
CA ALA A 284 -10.08 -12.54 -3.24
C ALA A 284 -11.22 -12.04 -2.34
N PRO A 285 -12.38 -11.65 -2.89
CA PRO A 285 -13.44 -10.96 -2.16
C PRO A 285 -14.10 -11.82 -1.07
N ASN A 286 -14.06 -13.13 -1.24
CA ASN A 286 -14.65 -14.10 -0.30
C ASN A 286 -13.68 -14.53 0.81
N ARG A 287 -12.41 -14.10 0.77
CA ARG A 287 -11.41 -14.42 1.79
C ARG A 287 -11.16 -13.22 2.69
N ILE A 288 -11.30 -13.44 3.99
CA ILE A 288 -10.96 -12.46 5.02
C ILE A 288 -9.55 -12.78 5.51
N PHE A 289 -8.68 -11.81 5.42
CA PHE A 289 -7.34 -11.85 5.97
C PHE A 289 -7.32 -11.11 7.31
N ARG A 290 -6.35 -11.44 8.14
CA ARG A 290 -6.15 -10.79 9.44
C ARG A 290 -4.72 -10.32 9.57
N ALA A 291 -4.56 -9.17 10.17
CA ALA A 291 -3.26 -8.62 10.55
C ALA A 291 -3.37 -7.96 11.93
N ARG A 292 -2.23 -7.57 12.47
CA ARG A 292 -2.16 -6.78 13.70
C ARG A 292 -1.35 -5.53 13.37
N ILE A 293 -1.81 -4.38 13.83
CA ILE A 293 -1.11 -3.11 13.63
C ILE A 293 0.20 -3.15 14.41
N ASP A 294 1.30 -3.08 13.67
CA ASP A 294 2.67 -3.02 14.20
C ASP A 294 3.31 -1.63 14.08
N TYR A 295 2.70 -0.75 13.29
CA TYR A 295 3.16 0.62 13.11
C TYR A 295 2.01 1.59 12.90
N VAL A 296 2.09 2.74 13.57
CA VAL A 296 1.19 3.89 13.39
C VAL A 296 2.08 5.11 13.13
N ALA A 297 1.86 5.81 12.03
CA ALA A 297 2.63 7.00 11.72
C ALA A 297 2.44 8.09 12.79
N SER A 298 3.51 8.82 13.09
CA SER A 298 3.48 9.91 14.06
C SER A 298 2.88 11.21 13.52
N ALA A 299 2.66 11.28 12.19
CA ALA A 299 2.12 12.45 11.51
C ALA A 299 1.17 12.03 10.39
N PHE A 300 0.22 12.91 10.09
CA PHE A 300 -0.64 12.76 8.93
C PHE A 300 0.12 13.12 7.64
N ASP A 301 -0.20 12.42 6.57
CA ASP A 301 0.24 12.82 5.24
C ASP A 301 -0.35 14.20 4.89
N PRO A 302 0.47 15.19 4.54
CA PRO A 302 0.01 16.57 4.36
C PRO A 302 -0.91 16.75 3.14
N VAL A 303 -0.85 15.85 2.16
CA VAL A 303 -1.63 15.93 0.93
C VAL A 303 -2.97 15.23 1.09
N SER A 304 -2.96 13.98 1.55
CA SER A 304 -4.17 13.17 1.69
C SER A 304 -4.89 13.38 3.03
N ARG A 305 -4.24 13.97 4.03
CA ARG A 305 -4.69 14.12 5.42
C ARG A 305 -5.12 12.78 6.05
N ARG A 306 -4.39 11.73 5.70
CA ARG A 306 -4.62 10.39 6.24
C ARG A 306 -3.45 9.96 7.12
N LEU A 307 -3.76 9.21 8.16
CA LEU A 307 -2.79 8.57 9.04
C LEU A 307 -2.43 7.21 8.45
N LEU A 308 -1.16 6.99 8.17
CA LEU A 308 -0.68 5.70 7.70
C LEU A 308 -0.56 4.74 8.88
N VAL A 309 -1.16 3.58 8.73
CA VAL A 309 -1.01 2.45 9.65
C VAL A 309 -0.56 1.22 8.89
N ARG A 310 0.23 0.37 9.54
CA ARG A 310 0.82 -0.81 8.92
C ARG A 310 0.60 -2.02 9.80
N GLY A 311 0.42 -3.17 9.17
CA GLY A 311 0.44 -4.47 9.83
C GLY A 311 1.15 -5.49 8.96
N THR A 312 2.01 -6.30 9.57
CA THR A 312 2.73 -7.38 8.89
C THR A 312 1.85 -8.61 8.74
N ILE A 313 1.91 -9.24 7.57
CA ILE A 313 1.07 -10.38 7.19
C ILE A 313 1.98 -11.52 6.73
N ASP A 314 1.72 -12.71 7.23
CA ASP A 314 2.28 -13.94 6.66
C ASP A 314 1.60 -14.24 5.31
N ASN A 315 2.41 -14.32 4.27
CA ASN A 315 2.02 -14.58 2.89
C ASN A 315 2.72 -15.83 2.34
N SER A 316 2.91 -16.84 3.20
CA SER A 316 3.58 -18.09 2.81
C SER A 316 2.86 -18.83 1.68
N ASP A 317 1.56 -18.59 1.50
CA ASP A 317 0.73 -19.12 0.41
C ASP A 317 0.87 -18.32 -0.92
N GLY A 318 1.55 -17.17 -0.90
CA GLY A 318 1.82 -16.33 -2.08
C GLY A 318 0.58 -15.71 -2.74
N VAL A 319 -0.56 -15.67 -2.03
CA VAL A 319 -1.83 -15.13 -2.56
C VAL A 319 -1.80 -13.61 -2.64
N LEU A 320 -1.20 -12.97 -1.64
CA LEU A 320 -1.13 -11.51 -1.59
C LEU A 320 0.05 -11.02 -2.42
N ARG A 321 -0.23 -10.10 -3.34
CA ARG A 321 0.79 -9.47 -4.18
C ARG A 321 0.88 -7.98 -3.85
N PRO A 322 2.08 -7.41 -3.83
CA PRO A 322 2.26 -5.97 -3.69
C PRO A 322 1.38 -5.19 -4.68
N GLU A 323 0.93 -4.01 -4.25
CA GLU A 323 0.02 -3.09 -4.95
C GLU A 323 -1.44 -3.60 -5.10
N MET A 324 -1.82 -4.74 -4.51
CA MET A 324 -3.23 -5.11 -4.40
C MET A 324 -3.97 -4.14 -3.48
N PHE A 325 -5.12 -3.64 -3.93
CA PHE A 325 -6.01 -2.84 -3.08
C PHE A 325 -6.65 -3.70 -2.00
N ALA A 326 -6.73 -3.14 -0.81
CA ALA A 326 -7.34 -3.75 0.35
C ALA A 326 -8.40 -2.83 0.97
N SER A 327 -9.48 -3.43 1.46
CA SER A 327 -10.42 -2.78 2.35
C SER A 327 -10.20 -3.31 3.74
N ALA A 328 -9.73 -2.47 4.65
CA ALA A 328 -9.34 -2.83 6.01
C ALA A 328 -10.38 -2.36 7.01
N THR A 329 -10.87 -3.27 7.84
CA THR A 329 -11.77 -2.99 8.96
C THR A 329 -10.99 -3.10 10.26
N LEU A 330 -10.89 -1.97 10.95
CA LEU A 330 -10.23 -1.85 12.24
C LEU A 330 -11.31 -1.91 13.33
N PHE A 331 -11.00 -2.65 14.38
CA PHE A 331 -11.90 -2.80 15.52
C PHE A 331 -11.41 -1.92 16.65
N ASP A 332 -12.28 -1.06 17.19
CA ASP A 332 -11.95 -0.29 18.38
C ASP A 332 -11.50 -1.24 19.51
N GLY A 333 -10.34 -0.95 20.08
CA GLY A 333 -9.77 -1.72 21.20
C GLY A 333 -10.55 -1.58 22.52
N GLY A 334 -11.70 -0.90 22.52
CA GLY A 334 -12.58 -0.74 23.66
C GLY A 334 -13.14 -2.07 24.17
N GLU A 335 -13.44 -2.12 25.47
CA GLU A 335 -14.12 -3.26 26.07
C GLU A 335 -15.46 -3.50 25.36
N ARG A 336 -15.76 -4.76 25.09
CA ARG A 336 -17.08 -5.16 24.62
C ARG A 336 -18.09 -4.88 25.71
N ARG A 337 -18.80 -3.76 25.60
CA ARG A 337 -19.87 -3.44 26.54
C ARG A 337 -21.15 -4.10 26.07
N LEU A 338 -21.74 -4.90 26.97
CA LEU A 338 -23.08 -5.42 26.77
C LEU A 338 -24.04 -4.23 26.85
N SER A 339 -24.75 -3.98 25.77
CA SER A 339 -25.77 -2.94 25.70
C SER A 339 -27.10 -3.55 25.23
N PRO A 340 -28.25 -3.02 25.66
CA PRO A 340 -29.53 -3.42 25.12
C PRO A 340 -29.53 -3.27 23.59
N ASN A 341 -30.05 -4.25 22.89
CA ASN A 341 -30.21 -4.20 21.42
C ASN A 341 -31.64 -4.49 21.01
N ILE A 342 -32.03 -3.89 19.91
CA ILE A 342 -33.32 -4.11 19.26
C ILE A 342 -33.12 -4.33 17.78
N PRO A 343 -33.99 -5.10 17.09
CA PRO A 343 -33.95 -5.18 15.64
C PRO A 343 -34.23 -3.81 14.99
N SER A 344 -33.54 -3.51 13.90
CA SER A 344 -33.72 -2.24 13.16
C SER A 344 -35.15 -2.00 12.71
N GLY A 345 -35.91 -3.08 12.37
CA GLY A 345 -37.31 -3.04 11.98
C GLY A 345 -38.28 -2.66 13.12
N ALA A 346 -37.85 -2.68 14.38
CA ALA A 346 -38.64 -2.23 15.51
C ALA A 346 -38.69 -0.70 15.67
N ILE A 347 -37.71 0.01 15.07
CA ILE A 347 -37.51 1.44 15.23
C ILE A 347 -38.42 2.20 14.25
N ILE A 348 -39.11 3.20 14.77
CA ILE A 348 -39.91 4.14 13.99
C ILE A 348 -39.24 5.48 13.98
N TYR A 349 -39.08 6.09 12.83
CA TYR A 349 -38.54 7.43 12.69
C TYR A 349 -39.66 8.45 12.45
N THR A 350 -39.77 9.44 13.31
CA THR A 350 -40.62 10.59 13.13
C THR A 350 -39.76 11.82 12.92
N GLY A 351 -39.51 12.19 11.64
CA GLY A 351 -38.40 13.08 11.29
C GLY A 351 -37.09 12.43 11.61
N ASP A 352 -36.22 13.09 12.38
CA ASP A 352 -34.90 12.58 12.81
C ASP A 352 -34.92 11.90 14.20
N GLU A 353 -36.09 11.78 14.83
CA GLU A 353 -36.22 11.19 16.15
C GLU A 353 -36.56 9.69 16.07
N PRO A 354 -35.64 8.79 16.51
CA PRO A 354 -35.96 7.37 16.65
C PRO A 354 -36.85 7.11 17.84
N ARG A 355 -37.87 6.31 17.63
CA ARG A 355 -38.88 5.95 18.65
C ARG A 355 -39.17 4.46 18.59
N ILE A 356 -39.72 3.91 19.70
CA ILE A 356 -40.16 2.53 19.79
C ILE A 356 -41.43 2.41 20.60
N TRP A 357 -42.27 1.41 20.30
CA TRP A 357 -43.37 1.02 21.10
C TRP A 357 -42.97 0.04 22.21
N VAL A 358 -43.13 0.42 23.46
CA VAL A 358 -42.87 -0.42 24.64
C VAL A 358 -44.21 -0.96 25.16
N ALA A 359 -44.30 -2.26 25.35
CA ALA A 359 -45.48 -2.93 25.85
C ALA A 359 -45.52 -2.90 27.38
N ARG A 360 -46.59 -2.40 27.97
CA ARG A 360 -46.83 -2.43 29.39
C ARG A 360 -47.66 -3.65 29.80
N ASP A 361 -47.70 -3.98 31.08
CA ASP A 361 -48.39 -5.16 31.60
C ASP A 361 -49.92 -5.05 31.51
N ASP A 362 -50.47 -3.83 31.39
CA ASP A 362 -51.90 -3.54 31.19
C ASP A 362 -52.35 -3.64 29.76
N HIS A 363 -51.56 -4.26 28.88
CA HIS A 363 -51.82 -4.38 27.43
C HIS A 363 -51.90 -3.01 26.69
N THR A 364 -51.24 -2.00 27.22
CA THR A 364 -51.05 -0.73 26.52
C THR A 364 -49.65 -0.63 25.94
N LEU A 365 -49.52 0.21 24.91
CA LEU A 365 -48.25 0.51 24.25
C LEU A 365 -47.86 1.95 24.51
N GLU A 366 -46.67 2.17 24.99
CA GLU A 366 -46.07 3.49 25.22
C GLU A 366 -45.08 3.81 24.11
N MET A 367 -45.27 4.96 23.45
CA MET A 367 -44.25 5.46 22.50
C MET A 367 -43.14 6.14 23.25
N ARG A 368 -41.90 5.63 23.09
CA ARG A 368 -40.75 6.15 23.80
C ARG A 368 -39.67 6.57 22.81
N LYS A 369 -39.05 7.73 23.07
CA LYS A 369 -37.87 8.20 22.29
C LYS A 369 -36.67 7.41 22.71
N LEU A 370 -35.80 7.09 21.72
CA LEU A 370 -34.57 6.37 21.92
C LEU A 370 -33.37 7.25 21.58
N ARG A 371 -32.25 6.98 22.23
CA ARG A 371 -30.93 7.38 21.76
C ARG A 371 -30.21 6.12 21.30
N LEU A 372 -29.97 6.05 19.99
CA LEU A 372 -29.34 4.91 19.35
C LEU A 372 -27.82 5.05 19.34
N GLY A 373 -27.13 3.93 19.32
CA GLY A 373 -25.68 3.83 19.21
C GLY A 373 -25.24 3.07 17.96
N LEU A 374 -24.40 2.08 18.12
CA LEU A 374 -23.83 1.29 17.04
C LEU A 374 -24.86 0.38 16.39
N ILE A 375 -24.62 0.06 15.11
CA ILE A 375 -25.42 -0.89 14.35
C ILE A 375 -24.51 -2.08 14.02
N ASP A 376 -25.00 -3.30 14.29
CA ASP A 376 -24.33 -4.55 13.97
C ASP A 376 -25.32 -5.46 13.26
N GLY A 377 -25.23 -5.50 11.92
CA GLY A 377 -26.19 -6.19 11.06
C GLY A 377 -27.60 -5.63 11.21
N ASP A 378 -28.55 -6.45 11.70
CA ASP A 378 -29.92 -6.04 11.99
C ASP A 378 -30.13 -5.55 13.44
N ARG A 379 -29.10 -5.58 14.27
CA ARG A 379 -29.15 -5.17 15.67
C ARG A 379 -28.68 -3.73 15.84
N VAL A 380 -29.47 -2.95 16.54
CA VAL A 380 -29.18 -1.54 16.84
C VAL A 380 -29.01 -1.38 18.34
N GLN A 381 -27.90 -0.80 18.74
CA GLN A 381 -27.60 -0.49 20.12
C GLN A 381 -28.53 0.61 20.67
N VAL A 382 -29.08 0.40 21.83
CA VAL A 382 -29.84 1.42 22.55
C VAL A 382 -28.97 1.96 23.69
N LEU A 383 -28.70 3.26 23.64
CA LEU A 383 -27.90 3.96 24.64
C LEU A 383 -28.80 4.51 25.76
N GLU A 384 -30.00 5.00 25.46
CA GLU A 384 -30.96 5.54 26.37
C GLU A 384 -32.40 5.31 25.88
N GLY A 385 -33.34 5.23 26.83
CA GLY A 385 -34.75 5.14 26.54
C GLY A 385 -35.36 3.73 26.65
N LEU A 386 -34.56 2.71 27.01
CA LEU A 386 -35.03 1.33 27.12
C LEU A 386 -34.24 0.59 28.20
N ASP A 387 -34.94 -0.11 29.10
CA ASP A 387 -34.35 -0.91 30.15
C ASP A 387 -34.35 -2.40 29.81
N ILE A 388 -33.40 -3.15 30.35
CA ILE A 388 -33.32 -4.60 30.20
C ILE A 388 -34.52 -5.24 30.93
N GLY A 389 -35.32 -6.04 30.22
CA GLY A 389 -36.50 -6.71 30.76
C GLY A 389 -37.82 -6.11 30.30
N GLU A 390 -37.84 -4.92 29.71
CA GLU A 390 -39.03 -4.36 29.07
C GLU A 390 -39.37 -5.15 27.79
N ARG A 391 -40.61 -5.18 27.39
CA ARG A 391 -41.04 -5.81 26.13
C ARG A 391 -41.31 -4.74 25.10
N VAL A 392 -40.69 -4.90 23.92
CA VAL A 392 -40.84 -3.95 22.82
C VAL A 392 -41.50 -4.61 21.61
N VAL A 393 -42.21 -3.85 20.81
CA VAL A 393 -42.82 -4.31 19.58
C VAL A 393 -41.74 -4.44 18.51
N VAL A 394 -41.38 -5.67 18.14
CA VAL A 394 -40.37 -5.94 17.11
C VAL A 394 -40.97 -6.13 15.70
N LYS A 395 -42.27 -6.49 15.65
CA LYS A 395 -43.00 -6.61 14.39
C LYS A 395 -44.41 -5.99 14.53
N GLY A 396 -44.81 -5.26 13.52
CA GLY A 396 -46.10 -4.55 13.53
C GLY A 396 -46.02 -3.10 14.03
N SER A 397 -44.83 -2.61 14.39
CA SER A 397 -44.58 -1.24 14.91
C SER A 397 -45.19 -0.16 14.01
N ILE A 398 -44.97 -0.23 12.68
CA ILE A 398 -45.48 0.75 11.71
C ILE A 398 -47.00 0.70 11.62
N PHE A 399 -47.59 -0.49 11.76
CA PHE A 399 -49.07 -0.64 11.74
C PHE A 399 -49.69 0.03 12.94
N ILE A 400 -49.14 -0.17 14.12
CA ILE A 400 -49.59 0.48 15.38
C ILE A 400 -49.40 1.99 15.32
N ASP A 401 -48.22 2.44 14.80
CA ASP A 401 -47.95 3.87 14.67
C ASP A 401 -48.99 4.60 13.79
N ARG A 402 -49.35 3.99 12.66
CA ARG A 402 -50.39 4.49 11.79
C ARG A 402 -51.78 4.49 12.48
N ALA A 403 -52.09 3.44 13.24
CA ALA A 403 -53.34 3.35 13.96
C ALA A 403 -53.43 4.37 15.10
N ALA A 404 -52.34 4.65 15.78
CA ALA A 404 -52.26 5.65 16.87
C ALA A 404 -52.29 7.10 16.36
N ASN A 405 -51.74 7.36 15.14
CA ASN A 405 -51.67 8.68 14.53
C ASN A 405 -52.80 8.95 13.50
N ALA A 406 -53.78 8.05 13.35
CA ALA A 406 -54.85 8.17 12.36
C ALA A 406 -56.03 9.09 12.79
N TYR A 407 -55.87 9.84 13.90
CA TYR A 407 -56.87 10.77 14.41
C TYR A 407 -56.31 12.17 14.66
#